data_8775934d003fe82bdd560ec0eba6ead5
#
_entry.id   8775934d003fe82bdd560ec0eba6ead5
#
_cell.length_a   1.000
_cell.length_b   1.000
_cell.length_c   1.000
_cell.angle_alpha   90.00
_cell.angle_beta   90.00
_cell.angle_gamma   90.00
#
_symmetry.space_group_name_H-M   'P 1'
#
loop_
_entity.id
_entity.type
_entity.pdbx_description
1 polymer ?
#
loop_
_entity_poly.entity_id
_entity_poly.type
_entity_poly.pdbx_seq_one_letter_code
_entity_poly.pdbx_strand_id
1 'polypeptide(L)'
;MKSSMSFPRATALAGAAALAGLAAITVSPATAAPAKSSAAVSCSSTLKIAMVTPLTGGASFLGVEQLSWAKYAVKTLAPKLGLKIKLVTGDTPVEQGPAPAQTVAQKYVADKTVVGVIGPSTSGAVAASSKTYFQAGIAHVSPSATRTTLTKGDNQEATKAFFRVVPADDIQGPTDAKYMIDTLKVKNVVVIDFQEPYSLGLAGEVEKNLKAAGVTTSHQSIDNKVTDFSPYVTNVPAAADIVFFPTQKPGDAQAFASQLAEQGKKAKVFGGDGSNDSSAFKAAGSYVSNFAPDITGIPADASIIAGWKKDNPGKTVGSFGPPSYGATQVMLTAIKNACKAGKGKIVKRAAVIAAVRKVTIPNWILGGTFSWSKTDTNDPAGAKFYIFQIQSDGTYKLVG
;
A
#
# COMPACT_ATOMS: atom_id res chain seq x y z
N MET A 1 -33.19 49.68 41.35
CA MET A 1 -34.52 49.36 41.90
C MET A 1 -34.55 47.84 42.15
N LYS A 2 -34.70 47.48 43.43
CA LYS A 2 -34.83 46.12 43.96
C LYS A 2 -36.23 45.63 43.66
N SER A 3 -36.38 44.35 43.31
CA SER A 3 -37.59 43.62 43.66
C SER A 3 -37.27 42.14 43.81
N SER A 4 -37.43 41.69 45.02
CA SER A 4 -37.39 40.32 45.53
C SER A 4 -38.82 39.74 45.51
N MET A 5 -38.96 38.43 45.28
CA MET A 5 -40.10 37.64 45.81
C MET A 5 -39.69 36.16 45.66
N SER A 6 -39.39 35.45 46.65
CA SER A 6 -40.02 34.76 47.83
C SER A 6 -40.79 33.48 47.42
N PHE A 7 -40.27 32.35 47.97
CA PHE A 7 -40.87 30.99 47.98
C PHE A 7 -42.15 30.88 48.79
N PRO A 8 -42.92 29.81 48.61
CA PRO A 8 -43.50 29.16 49.77
C PRO A 8 -43.06 27.67 49.90
N ARG A 9 -42.82 27.34 51.18
CA ARG A 9 -42.75 25.99 51.73
C ARG A 9 -44.16 25.45 51.98
N ALA A 10 -44.31 24.14 51.75
CA ALA A 10 -45.16 23.22 52.54
C ALA A 10 -45.12 21.86 51.84
N THR A 11 -45.20 20.68 52.35
CA THR A 11 -45.34 20.08 53.67
C THR A 11 -45.02 18.58 53.50
N ALA A 12 -44.43 17.99 54.46
CA ALA A 12 -44.12 16.55 54.51
C ALA A 12 -45.38 15.68 54.64
N LEU A 13 -45.36 14.51 53.99
CA LEU A 13 -46.15 13.36 54.41
C LEU A 13 -45.30 12.08 54.25
N ALA A 14 -45.15 11.38 55.33
CA ALA A 14 -44.46 10.13 55.45
C ALA A 14 -45.29 8.96 54.87
N GLY A 15 -44.62 8.01 54.25
CA GLY A 15 -45.26 6.78 53.79
C GLY A 15 -44.27 5.72 53.37
N ALA A 16 -44.10 4.73 54.22
CA ALA A 16 -43.78 3.33 54.02
C ALA A 16 -42.57 2.90 53.19
N ALA A 17 -41.63 2.28 53.88
CA ALA A 17 -40.52 1.50 53.37
C ALA A 17 -40.98 0.31 52.50
N ALA A 18 -40.41 0.21 51.28
CA ALA A 18 -40.30 -1.05 50.55
C ALA A 18 -38.83 -1.26 50.20
N LEU A 19 -38.19 -2.21 50.84
CA LEU A 19 -36.87 -2.72 50.52
C LEU A 19 -36.91 -3.42 49.14
N ALA A 20 -36.45 -2.74 48.11
CA ALA A 20 -36.13 -3.37 46.82
C ALA A 20 -34.60 -3.51 46.76
N GLY A 21 -34.14 -4.75 46.82
CA GLY A 21 -32.70 -5.07 46.68
C GLY A 21 -32.18 -4.64 45.31
N LEU A 22 -31.26 -3.68 45.30
CA LEU A 22 -30.42 -3.41 44.13
C LEU A 22 -29.42 -4.55 43.97
N ALA A 23 -29.70 -5.49 43.05
CA ALA A 23 -28.70 -6.37 42.53
C ALA A 23 -27.75 -5.49 41.66
N ALA A 24 -26.57 -5.20 42.17
CA ALA A 24 -25.50 -4.58 41.41
C ALA A 24 -25.07 -5.56 40.31
N ILE A 25 -25.54 -5.33 39.08
CA ILE A 25 -25.01 -6.02 37.89
C ILE A 25 -23.62 -5.44 37.67
N THR A 26 -22.58 -6.12 38.13
CA THR A 26 -21.20 -5.87 37.74
C THR A 26 -21.04 -6.29 36.29
N VAL A 27 -21.17 -5.34 35.38
CA VAL A 27 -20.76 -5.54 33.98
C VAL A 27 -19.23 -5.61 33.99
N SER A 28 -18.68 -6.82 34.04
CA SER A 28 -17.28 -7.05 33.78
C SER A 28 -17.03 -6.68 32.29
N PRO A 29 -16.01 -5.87 31.99
CA PRO A 29 -15.63 -5.64 30.61
C PRO A 29 -15.20 -7.00 30.03
N ALA A 30 -15.99 -7.54 29.12
CA ALA A 30 -15.63 -8.70 28.34
C ALA A 30 -14.39 -8.30 27.52
N THR A 31 -13.21 -8.63 27.98
CA THR A 31 -12.00 -8.67 27.17
C THR A 31 -12.28 -9.66 26.07
N ALA A 32 -12.59 -9.16 24.88
CA ALA A 32 -12.74 -9.97 23.68
C ALA A 32 -11.41 -10.68 23.45
N ALA A 33 -11.33 -11.91 23.89
CA ALA A 33 -10.22 -12.80 23.55
C ALA A 33 -10.13 -12.87 22.02
N PRO A 34 -8.94 -12.80 21.41
CA PRO A 34 -8.80 -12.91 19.98
C PRO A 34 -9.43 -14.21 19.53
N ALA A 35 -10.40 -14.13 18.63
CA ALA A 35 -11.09 -15.30 18.09
C ALA A 35 -10.05 -16.29 17.61
N LYS A 36 -9.95 -17.43 18.26
CA LYS A 36 -9.06 -18.54 17.87
C LYS A 36 -9.56 -19.12 16.56
N SER A 37 -9.33 -18.44 15.45
CA SER A 37 -9.51 -19.02 14.11
C SER A 37 -8.39 -20.04 13.90
N SER A 38 -8.59 -21.23 14.36
CA SER A 38 -7.70 -22.37 14.15
C SER A 38 -8.06 -23.16 12.90
N ALA A 39 -8.54 -22.52 11.84
CA ALA A 39 -8.76 -23.22 10.58
C ALA A 39 -7.44 -23.81 10.10
N ALA A 40 -7.29 -25.12 10.30
CA ALA A 40 -6.16 -25.87 9.80
C ALA A 40 -6.56 -26.51 8.47
N VAL A 41 -5.69 -26.37 7.45
CA VAL A 41 -5.89 -26.94 6.12
C VAL A 41 -4.79 -27.98 5.87
N SER A 42 -5.12 -29.06 5.18
CA SER A 42 -4.11 -30.08 4.81
C SER A 42 -3.09 -29.48 3.85
N CYS A 43 -1.81 -29.67 4.14
CA CYS A 43 -0.71 -29.24 3.25
C CYS A 43 -0.66 -30.00 1.93
N SER A 44 -1.25 -31.21 1.85
CA SER A 44 -1.34 -32.00 0.62
C SER A 44 -2.51 -31.60 -0.27
N SER A 45 -3.48 -30.83 0.27
CA SER A 45 -4.61 -30.29 -0.51
C SER A 45 -4.19 -29.07 -1.33
N THR A 46 -5.06 -28.67 -2.25
CA THR A 46 -4.91 -27.39 -2.96
C THR A 46 -5.21 -26.23 -2.01
N LEU A 47 -4.17 -25.49 -1.63
CA LEU A 47 -4.27 -24.26 -0.85
C LEU A 47 -4.57 -23.09 -1.78
N LYS A 48 -5.24 -22.06 -1.27
CA LYS A 48 -5.47 -20.81 -2.03
C LYS A 48 -4.61 -19.69 -1.47
N ILE A 49 -4.08 -18.88 -2.37
CA ILE A 49 -3.50 -17.56 -2.11
C ILE A 49 -4.35 -16.54 -2.88
N ALA A 50 -4.77 -15.47 -2.24
CA ALA A 50 -5.46 -14.39 -2.92
C ALA A 50 -4.47 -13.33 -3.40
N MET A 51 -4.57 -12.88 -4.66
CA MET A 51 -3.96 -11.65 -5.16
C MET A 51 -5.01 -10.56 -5.12
N VAL A 52 -4.78 -9.52 -4.29
CA VAL A 52 -5.71 -8.40 -4.07
C VAL A 52 -5.05 -7.13 -4.59
N THR A 53 -5.59 -6.62 -5.71
CA THR A 53 -4.94 -5.53 -6.46
C THR A 53 -5.99 -4.83 -7.34
N PRO A 54 -5.80 -3.56 -7.75
CA PRO A 54 -6.71 -2.93 -8.70
C PRO A 54 -6.56 -3.59 -10.08
N LEU A 55 -7.61 -4.24 -10.54
CA LEU A 55 -7.68 -4.87 -11.87
C LEU A 55 -8.48 -4.02 -12.86
N THR A 56 -9.24 -3.06 -12.34
CA THR A 56 -10.03 -2.08 -13.08
C THR A 56 -9.75 -0.67 -12.58
N GLY A 57 -10.18 0.36 -13.33
CA GLY A 57 -9.94 1.77 -13.01
C GLY A 57 -8.54 2.27 -13.40
N GLY A 58 -8.23 3.51 -13.04
CA GLY A 58 -7.00 4.21 -13.45
C GLY A 58 -5.70 3.63 -12.90
N ALA A 59 -5.77 2.89 -11.78
CA ALA A 59 -4.63 2.18 -11.20
C ALA A 59 -4.47 0.73 -11.71
N SER A 60 -5.27 0.30 -12.68
CA SER A 60 -5.27 -1.09 -13.16
C SER A 60 -3.95 -1.51 -13.81
N PHE A 61 -3.17 -0.58 -14.34
CA PHE A 61 -1.87 -0.84 -14.94
C PHE A 61 -0.95 -1.59 -13.97
N LEU A 62 -0.85 -1.13 -12.73
CA LEU A 62 -0.04 -1.78 -11.70
C LEU A 62 -0.60 -3.16 -11.32
N GLY A 63 -1.92 -3.28 -11.17
CA GLY A 63 -2.56 -4.51 -10.72
C GLY A 63 -2.52 -5.63 -11.75
N VAL A 64 -2.72 -5.31 -13.01
CA VAL A 64 -2.62 -6.27 -14.13
C VAL A 64 -1.19 -6.78 -14.27
N GLU A 65 -0.20 -5.90 -14.17
CA GLU A 65 1.21 -6.30 -14.18
C GLU A 65 1.51 -7.22 -13.00
N GLN A 66 1.18 -6.80 -11.77
CA GLN A 66 1.40 -7.58 -10.56
C GLN A 66 0.75 -8.95 -10.61
N LEU A 67 -0.48 -9.06 -11.10
CA LEU A 67 -1.17 -10.32 -11.25
C LEU A 67 -0.44 -11.26 -12.21
N SER A 68 0.10 -10.75 -13.32
CA SER A 68 0.83 -11.54 -14.29
C SER A 68 2.08 -12.18 -13.69
N TRP A 69 2.82 -11.41 -12.89
CA TRP A 69 4.01 -11.86 -12.19
C TRP A 69 3.71 -12.79 -11.01
N ALA A 70 2.63 -12.56 -10.27
CA ALA A 70 2.17 -13.46 -9.23
C ALA A 70 1.76 -14.83 -9.80
N LYS A 71 1.05 -14.86 -10.94
CA LYS A 71 0.72 -16.09 -11.67
C LYS A 71 1.98 -16.85 -12.08
N TYR A 72 2.95 -16.15 -12.65
CA TYR A 72 4.22 -16.75 -13.05
C TYR A 72 5.00 -17.31 -11.84
N ALA A 73 5.06 -16.56 -10.74
CA ALA A 73 5.71 -17.01 -9.51
C ALA A 73 5.04 -18.27 -8.94
N VAL A 74 3.71 -18.30 -8.86
CA VAL A 74 2.97 -19.50 -8.41
C VAL A 74 3.25 -20.70 -9.32
N LYS A 75 3.18 -20.49 -10.65
CA LYS A 75 3.44 -21.53 -11.66
C LYS A 75 4.83 -22.14 -11.50
N THR A 76 5.85 -21.33 -11.26
CA THR A 76 7.25 -21.76 -11.28
C THR A 76 7.80 -22.15 -9.92
N LEU A 77 7.35 -21.52 -8.84
CA LEU A 77 7.92 -21.72 -7.49
C LEU A 77 7.11 -22.72 -6.65
N ALA A 78 5.77 -22.74 -6.74
CA ALA A 78 4.97 -23.61 -5.88
C ALA A 78 5.29 -25.10 -6.06
N PRO A 79 5.45 -25.64 -7.30
CA PRO A 79 5.85 -27.03 -7.49
C PRO A 79 7.23 -27.35 -6.91
N LYS A 80 8.21 -26.45 -7.04
CA LYS A 80 9.56 -26.62 -6.48
C LYS A 80 9.54 -26.70 -4.94
N LEU A 81 8.54 -26.06 -4.31
CA LEU A 81 8.32 -26.10 -2.86
C LEU A 81 7.44 -27.31 -2.44
N GLY A 82 6.96 -28.10 -3.38
CA GLY A 82 6.03 -29.21 -3.12
C GLY A 82 4.64 -28.74 -2.66
N LEU A 83 4.21 -27.55 -3.11
CA LEU A 83 2.92 -26.95 -2.78
C LEU A 83 1.96 -27.03 -3.97
N LYS A 84 0.69 -27.32 -3.68
CA LYS A 84 -0.42 -27.20 -4.64
C LYS A 84 -1.14 -25.89 -4.36
N ILE A 85 -0.93 -24.87 -5.18
CA ILE A 85 -1.47 -23.53 -4.98
C ILE A 85 -2.44 -23.16 -6.10
N LYS A 86 -3.62 -22.66 -5.72
CA LYS A 86 -4.54 -21.95 -6.61
C LYS A 86 -4.51 -20.47 -6.28
N LEU A 87 -4.10 -19.64 -7.24
CA LEU A 87 -4.21 -18.17 -7.11
C LEU A 87 -5.66 -17.77 -7.41
N VAL A 88 -6.25 -16.97 -6.51
CA VAL A 88 -7.56 -16.35 -6.68
C VAL A 88 -7.39 -14.83 -6.63
N THR A 89 -8.28 -14.07 -7.28
CA THR A 89 -8.13 -12.63 -7.47
C THR A 89 -9.24 -11.83 -6.81
N GLY A 90 -8.90 -10.66 -6.28
CA GLY A 90 -9.83 -9.65 -5.78
C GLY A 90 -9.48 -8.29 -6.37
N ASP A 91 -10.47 -7.64 -6.98
CA ASP A 91 -10.33 -6.31 -7.55
C ASP A 91 -10.60 -5.23 -6.50
N THR A 92 -9.74 -4.21 -6.48
CA THR A 92 -9.81 -3.09 -5.53
C THR A 92 -9.55 -1.76 -6.24
N PRO A 93 -10.45 -1.33 -7.14
CA PRO A 93 -10.28 -0.08 -7.89
C PRO A 93 -10.24 1.12 -6.92
N VAL A 94 -9.27 2.02 -7.13
CA VAL A 94 -8.97 3.12 -6.19
C VAL A 94 -10.08 4.17 -6.14
N GLU A 95 -10.77 4.38 -7.25
CA GLU A 95 -11.84 5.38 -7.38
C GLU A 95 -13.11 5.03 -6.59
N GLN A 96 -13.25 3.75 -6.20
CA GLN A 96 -14.40 3.26 -5.43
C GLN A 96 -14.19 3.34 -3.91
N GLY A 97 -13.04 3.86 -3.48
CA GLY A 97 -12.71 4.01 -2.07
C GLY A 97 -12.54 2.67 -1.34
N PRO A 98 -12.91 2.58 -0.03
CA PRO A 98 -12.59 1.43 0.81
C PRO A 98 -13.47 0.18 0.60
N ALA A 99 -14.68 0.34 0.05
CA ALA A 99 -15.69 -0.72 0.03
C ALA A 99 -15.27 -1.99 -0.74
N PRO A 100 -14.66 -1.91 -1.93
CA PRO A 100 -14.18 -3.11 -2.64
C PRO A 100 -13.18 -3.92 -1.83
N ALA A 101 -12.22 -3.25 -1.16
CA ALA A 101 -11.21 -3.91 -0.35
C ALA A 101 -11.81 -4.63 0.86
N GLN A 102 -12.81 -4.04 1.52
CA GLN A 102 -13.55 -4.66 2.63
C GLN A 102 -14.32 -5.89 2.16
N THR A 103 -15.04 -5.79 1.03
CA THR A 103 -15.79 -6.90 0.45
C THR A 103 -14.90 -8.07 0.06
N VAL A 104 -13.76 -7.77 -0.60
CA VAL A 104 -12.77 -8.78 -0.98
C VAL A 104 -12.16 -9.44 0.26
N ALA A 105 -11.85 -8.68 1.30
CA ALA A 105 -11.33 -9.23 2.55
C ALA A 105 -12.33 -10.18 3.21
N GLN A 106 -13.59 -9.78 3.35
CA GLN A 106 -14.66 -10.62 3.91
C GLN A 106 -14.80 -11.94 3.13
N LYS A 107 -14.80 -11.87 1.78
CA LYS A 107 -14.84 -13.06 0.91
C LYS A 107 -13.71 -14.03 1.23
N TYR A 108 -12.47 -13.53 1.36
CA TYR A 108 -11.32 -14.41 1.54
C TYR A 108 -11.12 -14.88 2.98
N VAL A 109 -11.54 -14.13 3.98
CA VAL A 109 -11.52 -14.65 5.36
C VAL A 109 -12.55 -15.76 5.58
N ALA A 110 -13.68 -15.71 4.87
CA ALA A 110 -14.71 -16.75 4.90
C ALA A 110 -14.24 -18.08 4.28
N ASP A 111 -13.42 -18.03 3.23
CA ASP A 111 -12.85 -19.23 2.58
C ASP A 111 -11.66 -19.76 3.39
N LYS A 112 -11.88 -20.85 4.13
CA LYS A 112 -10.85 -21.45 4.99
C LYS A 112 -9.65 -22.01 4.23
N THR A 113 -9.76 -22.25 2.93
CA THR A 113 -8.66 -22.72 2.07
C THR A 113 -7.72 -21.58 1.65
N VAL A 114 -8.10 -20.31 1.81
CA VAL A 114 -7.22 -19.15 1.63
C VAL A 114 -6.30 -19.02 2.84
N VAL A 115 -5.02 -19.23 2.65
CA VAL A 115 -4.01 -19.28 3.72
C VAL A 115 -3.10 -18.07 3.74
N GLY A 116 -3.16 -17.20 2.72
CA GLY A 116 -2.38 -15.97 2.62
C GLY A 116 -2.91 -15.04 1.52
N VAL A 117 -2.50 -13.79 1.57
CA VAL A 117 -2.85 -12.75 0.60
C VAL A 117 -1.57 -12.10 0.08
N ILE A 118 -1.44 -11.96 -1.23
CA ILE A 118 -0.49 -11.08 -1.90
C ILE A 118 -1.22 -9.76 -2.15
N GLY A 119 -0.70 -8.68 -1.64
CA GLY A 119 -1.42 -7.42 -1.54
C GLY A 119 -2.03 -7.22 -0.13
N PRO A 120 -3.05 -6.34 0.01
CA PRO A 120 -3.55 -5.43 -1.02
C PRO A 120 -2.45 -4.53 -1.58
N SER A 121 -2.60 -4.16 -2.85
CA SER A 121 -1.53 -3.46 -3.58
C SER A 121 -1.48 -1.96 -3.33
N THR A 122 -2.59 -1.36 -2.92
CA THR A 122 -2.69 0.08 -2.68
C THR A 122 -2.84 0.40 -1.20
N SER A 123 -2.30 1.54 -0.76
CA SER A 123 -2.36 1.96 0.64
C SER A 123 -3.78 2.09 1.17
N GLY A 124 -4.71 2.58 0.35
CA GLY A 124 -6.13 2.66 0.69
C GLY A 124 -6.77 1.30 0.92
N ALA A 125 -6.49 0.33 0.06
CA ALA A 125 -7.02 -1.03 0.19
C ALA A 125 -6.43 -1.75 1.43
N VAL A 126 -5.14 -1.55 1.72
CA VAL A 126 -4.51 -2.07 2.96
C VAL A 126 -5.17 -1.46 4.19
N ALA A 127 -5.28 -0.13 4.25
CA ALA A 127 -5.90 0.57 5.38
C ALA A 127 -7.34 0.08 5.64
N ALA A 128 -8.10 -0.18 4.57
CA ALA A 128 -9.49 -0.62 4.66
C ALA A 128 -9.67 -2.08 5.10
N SER A 129 -8.69 -2.96 4.86
CA SER A 129 -8.88 -4.41 4.99
C SER A 129 -7.95 -5.12 5.97
N SER A 130 -6.83 -4.52 6.38
CA SER A 130 -5.82 -5.16 7.24
C SER A 130 -6.38 -5.67 8.56
N LYS A 131 -7.29 -4.93 9.21
CA LYS A 131 -7.93 -5.37 10.45
C LYS A 131 -8.72 -6.68 10.25
N THR A 132 -9.43 -6.80 9.13
CA THR A 132 -10.21 -8.00 8.78
C THR A 132 -9.29 -9.20 8.57
N TYR A 133 -8.19 -9.04 7.84
CA TYR A 133 -7.19 -10.10 7.64
C TYR A 133 -6.50 -10.49 8.95
N PHE A 134 -6.11 -9.49 9.77
CA PHE A 134 -5.49 -9.75 11.06
C PHE A 134 -6.41 -10.56 11.99
N GLN A 135 -7.67 -10.17 12.13
CA GLN A 135 -8.65 -10.89 12.96
C GLN A 135 -8.87 -12.33 12.49
N ALA A 136 -8.78 -12.57 11.19
CA ALA A 136 -8.87 -13.92 10.61
C ALA A 136 -7.54 -14.70 10.64
N GLY A 137 -6.47 -14.08 11.16
CA GLY A 137 -5.12 -14.66 11.24
C GLY A 137 -4.45 -14.85 9.87
N ILE A 138 -4.83 -14.08 8.85
CA ILE A 138 -4.28 -14.18 7.48
C ILE A 138 -3.13 -13.21 7.31
N ALA A 139 -1.94 -13.74 6.96
CA ALA A 139 -0.81 -12.93 6.50
C ALA A 139 -1.15 -12.27 5.16
N HIS A 140 -0.83 -10.99 5.03
CA HIS A 140 -0.97 -10.25 3.78
C HIS A 140 0.32 -9.47 3.50
N VAL A 141 0.89 -9.73 2.31
CA VAL A 141 2.21 -9.22 1.89
C VAL A 141 2.02 -8.34 0.66
N SER A 142 2.15 -7.03 0.85
CA SER A 142 1.96 -6.07 -0.23
C SER A 142 3.20 -5.94 -1.11
N PRO A 143 3.02 -5.93 -2.44
CA PRO A 143 4.09 -5.64 -3.38
C PRO A 143 4.28 -4.14 -3.67
N SER A 144 3.41 -3.24 -3.16
CA SER A 144 3.44 -1.83 -3.57
C SER A 144 2.77 -0.82 -2.64
N ALA A 145 2.15 -1.22 -1.53
CA ALA A 145 1.54 -0.25 -0.61
C ALA A 145 2.60 0.41 0.27
N THR A 146 2.84 1.72 0.07
CA THR A 146 4.00 2.43 0.63
C THR A 146 3.70 3.30 1.84
N ARG A 147 2.44 3.69 2.10
CA ARG A 147 2.11 4.61 3.19
C ARG A 147 2.76 4.20 4.52
N THR A 148 3.46 5.14 5.16
CA THR A 148 4.23 4.94 6.42
C THR A 148 3.37 4.32 7.52
N THR A 149 2.16 4.83 7.73
CA THR A 149 1.28 4.42 8.84
C THR A 149 0.69 3.01 8.71
N LEU A 150 0.93 2.31 7.60
CA LEU A 150 0.49 0.92 7.44
C LEU A 150 1.29 -0.06 8.30
N THR A 151 2.53 0.27 8.64
CA THR A 151 3.40 -0.53 9.53
C THR A 151 3.83 0.24 10.78
N LYS A 152 3.76 1.58 10.73
CA LYS A 152 4.14 2.50 11.82
C LYS A 152 2.95 3.40 12.14
N GLY A 153 2.43 3.42 13.34
CA GLY A 153 1.34 4.30 13.74
C GLY A 153 0.28 3.63 14.62
N ASP A 154 -0.88 4.26 14.74
CA ASP A 154 -1.90 3.95 15.76
C ASP A 154 -2.62 2.61 15.55
N ASN A 155 -2.59 2.02 14.36
CA ASN A 155 -3.28 0.76 14.07
C ASN A 155 -2.36 -0.47 14.23
N GLN A 156 -1.63 -0.52 15.33
CA GLN A 156 -0.61 -1.54 15.62
C GLN A 156 -1.10 -2.99 15.57
N GLU A 157 -2.39 -3.24 15.84
CA GLU A 157 -2.91 -4.60 15.76
C GLU A 157 -2.98 -5.13 14.31
N ALA A 158 -3.45 -4.30 13.39
CA ALA A 158 -3.54 -4.68 11.97
C ALA A 158 -2.14 -4.93 11.36
N THR A 159 -1.12 -4.20 11.83
CA THR A 159 0.26 -4.35 11.36
C THR A 159 0.86 -5.71 11.68
N LYS A 160 0.35 -6.43 12.69
CA LYS A 160 0.88 -7.75 13.07
C LYS A 160 0.75 -8.82 11.98
N ALA A 161 -0.14 -8.64 11.00
CA ALA A 161 -0.34 -9.56 9.89
C ALA A 161 -0.05 -8.94 8.52
N PHE A 162 0.20 -7.62 8.47
CA PHE A 162 0.59 -6.89 7.27
C PHE A 162 2.11 -6.83 7.13
N PHE A 163 2.56 -7.03 5.90
CA PHE A 163 3.96 -6.95 5.50
C PHE A 163 4.04 -6.30 4.13
N ARG A 164 5.17 -5.68 3.80
CA ARG A 164 5.43 -5.20 2.44
C ARG A 164 6.86 -5.50 2.03
N VAL A 165 7.04 -5.72 0.74
CA VAL A 165 8.38 -6.01 0.18
C VAL A 165 9.02 -4.80 -0.50
N VAL A 166 8.41 -3.64 -0.36
CA VAL A 166 8.85 -2.33 -0.86
C VAL A 166 9.04 -1.36 0.30
N PRO A 167 9.88 -0.32 0.17
CA PRO A 167 10.06 0.67 1.23
C PRO A 167 8.81 1.51 1.46
N ALA A 168 8.78 2.22 2.59
CA ALA A 168 7.68 3.09 2.97
C ALA A 168 7.88 4.55 2.51
N ASP A 169 6.80 5.36 2.59
CA ASP A 169 6.82 6.78 2.22
C ASP A 169 7.76 7.62 3.09
N ASP A 170 8.08 7.18 4.32
CA ASP A 170 9.09 7.82 5.17
C ASP A 170 10.53 7.61 4.67
N ILE A 171 10.70 6.81 3.60
CA ILE A 171 11.93 6.73 2.80
C ILE A 171 11.72 7.48 1.48
N GLN A 172 10.58 7.33 0.82
CA GLN A 172 10.28 8.00 -0.45
C GLN A 172 10.25 9.51 -0.31
N GLY A 173 9.49 10.04 0.64
CA GLY A 173 9.32 11.47 0.82
C GLY A 173 10.64 12.21 1.03
N PRO A 174 11.52 11.79 1.96
CA PRO A 174 12.86 12.36 2.09
C PRO A 174 13.73 12.20 0.84
N THR A 175 13.63 11.09 0.10
CA THR A 175 14.39 10.86 -1.14
C THR A 175 13.96 11.85 -2.22
N ASP A 176 12.66 11.98 -2.44
CA ASP A 176 12.09 12.89 -3.44
C ASP A 176 12.39 14.36 -3.09
N ALA A 177 12.17 14.76 -1.83
CA ALA A 177 12.48 16.10 -1.36
C ALA A 177 13.97 16.43 -1.49
N LYS A 178 14.84 15.52 -1.09
CA LYS A 178 16.28 15.70 -1.22
C LYS A 178 16.72 15.89 -2.66
N TYR A 179 16.19 15.11 -3.60
CA TYR A 179 16.48 15.28 -5.02
C TYR A 179 16.00 16.64 -5.55
N MET A 180 14.78 17.06 -5.20
CA MET A 180 14.26 18.39 -5.56
C MET A 180 15.14 19.52 -5.00
N ILE A 181 15.61 19.41 -3.77
CA ILE A 181 16.47 20.42 -3.11
C ILE A 181 17.88 20.41 -3.68
N ASP A 182 18.53 19.24 -3.69
CA ASP A 182 19.97 19.14 -3.93
C ASP A 182 20.32 19.13 -5.43
N THR A 183 19.44 18.54 -6.24
CA THR A 183 19.69 18.39 -7.69
C THR A 183 18.93 19.44 -8.49
N LEU A 184 17.62 19.57 -8.27
CA LEU A 184 16.79 20.52 -9.02
C LEU A 184 16.88 21.94 -8.47
N LYS A 185 17.42 22.14 -7.24
CA LYS A 185 17.59 23.46 -6.60
C LYS A 185 16.29 24.25 -6.50
N VAL A 186 15.17 23.54 -6.29
CA VAL A 186 13.85 24.16 -6.19
C VAL A 186 13.77 25.20 -5.07
N LYS A 187 12.95 26.24 -5.29
CA LYS A 187 12.63 27.28 -4.32
C LYS A 187 11.15 27.28 -3.95
N ASN A 188 10.29 26.94 -4.92
CA ASN A 188 8.84 26.98 -4.78
C ASN A 188 8.24 25.68 -5.30
N VAL A 189 7.57 24.92 -4.46
CA VAL A 189 6.93 23.65 -4.80
C VAL A 189 5.44 23.72 -4.46
N VAL A 190 4.60 23.36 -5.42
CA VAL A 190 3.18 23.08 -5.16
C VAL A 190 3.05 21.61 -4.83
N VAL A 191 2.51 21.29 -3.67
CA VAL A 191 2.22 19.90 -3.26
C VAL A 191 0.74 19.66 -3.46
N ILE A 192 0.40 18.57 -4.12
CA ILE A 192 -0.99 18.16 -4.36
C ILE A 192 -1.24 16.82 -3.67
N ASP A 193 -2.39 16.65 -3.02
CA ASP A 193 -2.91 15.36 -2.60
C ASP A 193 -4.26 15.05 -3.27
N PHE A 194 -4.58 13.77 -3.37
CA PHE A 194 -5.81 13.26 -3.97
C PHE A 194 -6.83 12.76 -2.93
N GLN A 195 -6.75 13.21 -1.69
CA GLN A 195 -7.67 12.86 -0.59
C GLN A 195 -7.82 11.34 -0.36
N GLU A 196 -6.80 10.57 -0.74
CA GLU A 196 -6.76 9.12 -0.55
C GLU A 196 -5.47 8.71 0.21
N PRO A 197 -5.48 7.55 0.89
CA PRO A 197 -4.43 7.23 1.86
C PRO A 197 -2.99 7.26 1.34
N TYR A 198 -2.72 6.85 0.10
CA TYR A 198 -1.38 6.91 -0.49
C TYR A 198 -0.95 8.37 -0.70
N SER A 199 -1.76 9.11 -1.46
CA SER A 199 -1.42 10.47 -1.86
C SER A 199 -1.25 11.40 -0.65
N LEU A 200 -2.20 11.35 0.31
CA LEU A 200 -2.10 12.10 1.57
C LEU A 200 -0.82 11.78 2.35
N GLY A 201 -0.44 10.50 2.39
CA GLY A 201 0.76 10.04 3.10
C GLY A 201 2.02 10.59 2.47
N LEU A 202 2.20 10.37 1.18
CA LEU A 202 3.41 10.75 0.46
C LEU A 202 3.54 12.27 0.30
N ALA A 203 2.43 12.97 -0.01
CA ALA A 203 2.41 14.43 -0.06
C ALA A 203 2.86 15.04 1.28
N GLY A 204 2.35 14.52 2.39
CA GLY A 204 2.73 14.97 3.73
C GLY A 204 4.21 14.75 4.05
N GLU A 205 4.77 13.59 3.70
CA GLU A 205 6.21 13.32 3.91
C GLU A 205 7.09 14.24 3.05
N VAL A 206 6.76 14.46 1.78
CA VAL A 206 7.51 15.36 0.90
C VAL A 206 7.41 16.80 1.40
N GLU A 207 6.21 17.31 1.67
CA GLU A 207 6.00 18.69 2.13
C GLU A 207 6.75 18.97 3.43
N LYS A 208 6.70 18.05 4.39
CA LYS A 208 7.44 18.15 5.66
C LYS A 208 8.94 18.32 5.42
N ASN A 209 9.54 17.53 4.52
CA ASN A 209 10.98 17.59 4.25
C ASN A 209 11.37 18.85 3.46
N LEU A 210 10.55 19.29 2.51
CA LEU A 210 10.74 20.56 1.79
C LEU A 210 10.71 21.76 2.74
N LYS A 211 9.70 21.82 3.61
CA LYS A 211 9.57 22.90 4.63
C LYS A 211 10.76 22.93 5.59
N ALA A 212 11.21 21.76 6.05
CA ALA A 212 12.36 21.64 6.94
C ALA A 212 13.66 22.19 6.29
N ALA A 213 13.75 22.13 4.96
CA ALA A 213 14.88 22.69 4.20
C ALA A 213 14.68 24.16 3.77
N GLY A 214 13.61 24.80 4.19
CA GLY A 214 13.33 26.22 3.86
C GLY A 214 12.76 26.46 2.45
N VAL A 215 12.28 25.41 1.77
CA VAL A 215 11.61 25.55 0.48
C VAL A 215 10.19 26.07 0.70
N THR A 216 9.80 27.07 -0.10
CA THR A 216 8.42 27.59 -0.07
C THR A 216 7.48 26.55 -0.65
N THR A 217 6.46 26.16 0.11
CA THR A 217 5.44 25.20 -0.34
C THR A 217 4.05 25.81 -0.31
N SER A 218 3.22 25.46 -1.29
CA SER A 218 1.77 25.62 -1.22
C SER A 218 1.10 24.27 -1.42
N HIS A 219 -0.09 24.08 -0.85
CA HIS A 219 -0.79 22.79 -0.87
C HIS A 219 -2.16 22.92 -1.50
N GLN A 220 -2.52 21.96 -2.34
CA GLN A 220 -3.86 21.83 -2.91
C GLN A 220 -4.35 20.40 -2.74
N SER A 221 -5.61 20.23 -2.31
CA SER A 221 -6.26 18.92 -2.20
C SER A 221 -7.28 18.74 -3.31
N ILE A 222 -7.23 17.64 -4.02
CA ILE A 222 -8.07 17.29 -5.17
C ILE A 222 -8.85 16.01 -4.86
N ASP A 223 -10.14 15.99 -5.12
CA ASP A 223 -10.90 14.72 -5.06
C ASP A 223 -10.36 13.76 -6.13
N ASN A 224 -10.13 12.50 -5.77
CA ASN A 224 -9.54 11.49 -6.66
C ASN A 224 -10.41 11.10 -7.87
N LYS A 225 -11.63 11.63 -7.98
CA LYS A 225 -12.53 11.47 -9.13
C LYS A 225 -12.45 12.61 -10.13
N VAL A 226 -11.72 13.68 -9.81
CA VAL A 226 -11.49 14.79 -10.73
C VAL A 226 -10.69 14.32 -11.93
N THR A 227 -11.10 14.77 -13.11
CA THR A 227 -10.46 14.49 -14.40
C THR A 227 -10.08 15.75 -15.17
N ASP A 228 -10.66 16.90 -14.82
CA ASP A 228 -10.25 18.22 -15.32
C ASP A 228 -9.47 18.97 -14.24
N PHE A 229 -8.20 19.17 -14.50
CA PHE A 229 -7.28 19.83 -13.57
C PHE A 229 -7.09 21.32 -13.84
N SER A 230 -7.73 21.88 -14.89
CA SER A 230 -7.56 23.28 -15.29
C SER A 230 -7.73 24.28 -14.14
N PRO A 231 -8.73 24.15 -13.25
CA PRO A 231 -8.88 25.07 -12.10
C PRO A 231 -7.68 25.02 -11.12
N TYR A 232 -7.14 23.82 -10.91
CA TYR A 232 -5.99 23.59 -10.00
C TYR A 232 -4.70 24.10 -10.63
N VAL A 233 -4.52 23.91 -11.94
CA VAL A 233 -3.38 24.43 -12.72
C VAL A 233 -3.38 25.96 -12.70
N THR A 234 -4.54 26.59 -12.79
CA THR A 234 -4.68 28.08 -12.69
C THR A 234 -4.07 28.60 -11.38
N ASN A 235 -4.26 27.86 -10.28
CA ASN A 235 -3.73 28.19 -8.96
C ASN A 235 -2.23 27.89 -8.78
N VAL A 236 -1.55 27.26 -9.75
CA VAL A 236 -0.11 27.07 -9.70
C VAL A 236 0.60 28.41 -9.94
N PRO A 237 1.38 28.92 -8.97
CA PRO A 237 2.09 30.19 -9.13
C PRO A 237 3.07 30.14 -10.31
N ALA A 238 3.26 31.30 -10.99
CA ALA A 238 4.23 31.41 -12.07
C ALA A 238 5.69 31.11 -11.64
N ALA A 239 5.98 31.33 -10.35
CA ALA A 239 7.28 31.06 -9.74
C ALA A 239 7.46 29.60 -9.27
N ALA A 240 6.47 28.73 -9.44
CA ALA A 240 6.59 27.33 -9.06
C ALA A 240 7.62 26.62 -9.94
N ASP A 241 8.55 25.89 -9.31
CA ASP A 241 9.56 25.08 -9.99
C ASP A 241 9.02 23.69 -10.30
N ILE A 242 8.35 23.08 -9.31
CA ILE A 242 7.79 21.72 -9.37
C ILE A 242 6.36 21.74 -8.83
N VAL A 243 5.52 20.89 -9.41
CA VAL A 243 4.28 20.39 -8.82
C VAL A 243 4.52 18.94 -8.41
N PHE A 244 4.55 18.67 -7.11
CA PHE A 244 4.57 17.31 -6.59
C PHE A 244 3.16 16.72 -6.65
N PHE A 245 3.00 15.63 -7.40
CA PHE A 245 1.68 15.11 -7.83
C PHE A 245 1.59 13.59 -7.62
N PRO A 246 1.47 13.12 -6.37
CA PRO A 246 1.48 11.70 -6.04
C PRO A 246 0.11 11.05 -6.30
N THR A 247 -0.20 10.79 -7.56
CA THR A 247 -1.39 10.05 -7.98
C THR A 247 -1.08 8.58 -8.25
N GLN A 248 -2.10 7.71 -8.13
CA GLN A 248 -2.05 6.30 -8.58
C GLN A 248 -2.63 6.12 -9.98
N LYS A 249 -2.86 7.21 -10.69
CA LYS A 249 -3.42 7.25 -12.04
C LYS A 249 -2.45 8.02 -12.96
N PRO A 250 -1.55 7.33 -13.67
CA PRO A 250 -0.53 7.99 -14.51
C PRO A 250 -1.12 8.91 -15.57
N GLY A 251 -2.33 8.57 -16.08
CA GLY A 251 -3.07 9.43 -17.01
C GLY A 251 -3.43 10.79 -16.41
N ASP A 252 -3.71 10.85 -15.12
CA ASP A 252 -4.00 12.13 -14.43
C ASP A 252 -2.72 12.99 -14.35
N ALA A 253 -1.56 12.36 -14.09
CA ALA A 253 -0.26 13.08 -14.09
C ALA A 253 0.05 13.64 -15.49
N GLN A 254 -0.24 12.87 -16.54
CA GLN A 254 -0.11 13.34 -17.92
C GLN A 254 -1.06 14.49 -18.23
N ALA A 255 -2.35 14.37 -17.85
CA ALA A 255 -3.35 15.40 -18.07
C ALA A 255 -2.97 16.70 -17.35
N PHE A 256 -2.55 16.62 -16.09
CA PHE A 256 -2.10 17.77 -15.32
C PHE A 256 -0.88 18.45 -15.98
N ALA A 257 0.12 17.67 -16.37
CA ALA A 257 1.31 18.19 -17.05
C ALA A 257 0.97 18.86 -18.40
N SER A 258 0.02 18.33 -19.17
CA SER A 258 -0.45 18.91 -20.41
C SER A 258 -1.16 20.24 -20.16
N GLN A 259 -2.05 20.31 -19.17
CA GLN A 259 -2.77 21.54 -18.81
C GLN A 259 -1.83 22.60 -18.20
N LEU A 260 -0.75 22.23 -17.50
CA LEU A 260 0.32 23.18 -17.13
C LEU A 260 0.92 23.85 -18.37
N ALA A 261 1.28 23.07 -19.39
CA ALA A 261 1.86 23.59 -20.62
C ALA A 261 0.86 24.47 -21.40
N GLU A 262 -0.40 24.06 -21.50
CA GLU A 262 -1.48 24.81 -22.16
C GLU A 262 -1.71 26.19 -21.51
N GLN A 263 -1.59 26.27 -20.17
CA GLN A 263 -1.69 27.53 -19.44
C GLN A 263 -0.36 28.30 -19.32
N GLY A 264 0.68 27.87 -20.04
CA GLY A 264 1.98 28.55 -20.08
C GLY A 264 2.77 28.47 -18.76
N LYS A 265 2.44 27.54 -17.86
CA LYS A 265 3.17 27.32 -16.62
C LYS A 265 4.50 26.59 -16.91
N LYS A 266 5.57 27.00 -16.21
CA LYS A 266 6.92 26.44 -16.40
C LYS A 266 7.21 25.25 -15.49
N ALA A 267 6.46 25.10 -14.39
CA ALA A 267 6.63 24.03 -13.44
C ALA A 267 6.56 22.65 -14.11
N LYS A 268 7.40 21.71 -13.62
CA LYS A 268 7.35 20.32 -14.06
C LYS A 268 6.62 19.48 -13.02
N VAL A 269 6.00 18.39 -13.46
CA VAL A 269 5.38 17.44 -12.55
C VAL A 269 6.42 16.50 -11.98
N PHE A 270 6.38 16.26 -10.68
CA PHE A 270 7.13 15.22 -10.00
C PHE A 270 6.10 14.24 -9.39
N GLY A 271 5.93 13.07 -10.01
CA GLY A 271 5.05 12.01 -9.53
C GLY A 271 5.75 11.07 -8.56
N GLY A 272 4.97 10.45 -7.66
CA GLY A 272 5.43 9.32 -6.86
C GLY A 272 5.44 8.01 -7.65
N ASP A 273 5.71 6.89 -6.96
CA ASP A 273 5.72 5.55 -7.54
C ASP A 273 4.40 5.18 -8.22
N GLY A 274 3.26 5.61 -7.66
CA GLY A 274 1.94 5.39 -8.26
C GLY A 274 1.74 5.97 -9.66
N SER A 275 2.60 6.88 -10.11
CA SER A 275 2.57 7.46 -11.47
C SER A 275 3.56 6.80 -12.43
N ASN A 276 4.32 5.79 -12.00
CA ASN A 276 5.39 5.19 -12.77
C ASN A 276 4.85 4.22 -13.85
N ASP A 277 4.32 4.80 -14.92
CA ASP A 277 3.91 4.09 -16.14
C ASP A 277 4.31 4.91 -17.38
N SER A 278 5.39 4.50 -18.04
CA SER A 278 5.90 5.16 -19.25
C SER A 278 4.99 5.02 -20.48
N SER A 279 3.95 4.20 -20.41
CA SER A 279 2.93 4.14 -21.47
C SER A 279 1.89 5.26 -21.36
N ALA A 280 1.64 5.77 -20.15
CA ALA A 280 0.58 6.75 -19.86
C ALA A 280 1.12 8.12 -19.43
N PHE A 281 2.21 8.21 -18.66
CA PHE A 281 2.83 9.47 -18.25
C PHE A 281 4.12 9.72 -19.03
N LYS A 282 4.06 10.63 -20.02
CA LYS A 282 5.14 10.90 -20.99
C LYS A 282 5.57 12.37 -21.05
N ALA A 283 5.12 13.19 -20.10
CA ALA A 283 5.41 14.64 -20.12
C ALA A 283 6.91 14.88 -19.93
N ALA A 284 7.59 15.24 -21.01
CA ALA A 284 9.05 15.43 -21.05
C ALA A 284 9.54 16.45 -20.00
N GLY A 285 10.63 16.11 -19.32
CA GLY A 285 11.22 16.90 -18.26
C GLY A 285 10.54 16.74 -16.91
N SER A 286 9.44 15.99 -16.80
CA SER A 286 8.82 15.58 -15.54
C SER A 286 9.62 14.45 -14.90
N TYR A 287 9.31 14.14 -13.64
CA TYR A 287 10.01 13.15 -12.84
C TYR A 287 9.02 12.17 -12.21
N VAL A 288 9.49 10.96 -11.92
CA VAL A 288 8.79 9.99 -11.08
C VAL A 288 9.78 9.28 -10.18
N SER A 289 9.38 8.94 -8.96
CA SER A 289 10.15 8.01 -8.13
C SER A 289 9.55 6.60 -8.20
N ASN A 290 10.37 5.58 -7.90
CA ASN A 290 9.90 4.20 -7.78
C ASN A 290 10.83 3.38 -6.88
N PHE A 291 10.27 2.33 -6.28
CA PHE A 291 10.96 1.41 -5.37
C PHE A 291 11.64 0.23 -6.08
N ALA A 292 11.42 0.02 -7.36
CA ALA A 292 12.02 -1.08 -8.11
C ALA A 292 13.11 -0.56 -9.06
N PRO A 293 14.31 -1.16 -9.03
CA PRO A 293 15.31 -0.93 -10.07
C PRO A 293 14.85 -1.57 -11.38
N ASP A 294 15.51 -1.22 -12.48
CA ASP A 294 15.38 -1.99 -13.70
C ASP A 294 16.04 -3.37 -13.52
N ILE A 295 15.21 -4.39 -13.35
CA ILE A 295 15.69 -5.77 -13.14
C ILE A 295 16.28 -6.39 -14.40
N THR A 296 16.08 -5.80 -15.59
CA THR A 296 16.66 -6.33 -16.84
C THR A 296 18.19 -6.22 -16.84
N GLY A 297 18.74 -5.32 -16.04
CA GLY A 297 20.16 -5.19 -15.78
C GLY A 297 20.72 -6.14 -14.71
N ILE A 298 19.89 -6.99 -14.06
CA ILE A 298 20.32 -7.94 -13.04
C ILE A 298 20.53 -9.33 -13.67
N PRO A 299 21.78 -9.82 -13.83
CA PRO A 299 22.04 -11.07 -14.56
C PRO A 299 21.35 -12.29 -13.95
N ALA A 300 21.21 -12.32 -12.62
CA ALA A 300 20.53 -13.41 -11.90
C ALA A 300 19.05 -13.57 -12.29
N ASP A 301 18.41 -12.49 -12.78
CA ASP A 301 16.99 -12.48 -13.11
C ASP A 301 16.70 -12.80 -14.58
N ALA A 302 17.74 -12.93 -15.42
CA ALA A 302 17.58 -13.15 -16.86
C ALA A 302 16.66 -14.33 -17.20
N SER A 303 16.81 -15.47 -16.48
CA SER A 303 15.99 -16.65 -16.67
C SER A 303 14.53 -16.47 -16.21
N ILE A 304 14.31 -15.70 -15.14
CA ILE A 304 12.98 -15.37 -14.62
C ILE A 304 12.26 -14.47 -15.63
N ILE A 305 12.95 -13.43 -16.13
CA ILE A 305 12.42 -12.49 -17.11
C ILE A 305 12.08 -13.21 -18.42
N ALA A 306 12.99 -14.04 -18.94
CA ALA A 306 12.75 -14.81 -20.16
C ALA A 306 11.54 -15.75 -20.03
N GLY A 307 11.42 -16.43 -18.90
CA GLY A 307 10.28 -17.30 -18.62
C GLY A 307 8.97 -16.53 -18.49
N TRP A 308 8.97 -15.39 -17.80
CA TRP A 308 7.79 -14.52 -17.69
C TRP A 308 7.37 -13.95 -19.04
N LYS A 309 8.30 -13.48 -19.85
CA LYS A 309 8.02 -12.97 -21.22
C LYS A 309 7.43 -14.06 -22.12
N LYS A 310 7.87 -15.31 -21.99
CA LYS A 310 7.29 -16.43 -22.72
C LYS A 310 5.81 -16.66 -22.37
N ASP A 311 5.44 -16.49 -21.11
CA ASP A 311 4.05 -16.60 -20.66
C ASP A 311 3.22 -15.35 -20.93
N ASN A 312 3.87 -14.21 -21.23
CA ASN A 312 3.25 -12.90 -21.43
C ASN A 312 3.80 -12.23 -22.72
N PRO A 313 3.56 -12.80 -23.90
CA PRO A 313 4.11 -12.28 -25.16
C PRO A 313 3.68 -10.84 -25.39
N GLY A 314 4.62 -10.00 -25.88
CA GLY A 314 4.38 -8.59 -26.17
C GLY A 314 4.34 -7.66 -24.95
N LYS A 315 4.42 -8.18 -23.72
CA LYS A 315 4.47 -7.34 -22.52
C LYS A 315 5.90 -6.93 -22.16
N THR A 316 6.06 -5.69 -21.71
CA THR A 316 7.30 -5.16 -21.14
C THR A 316 7.37 -5.45 -19.64
N VAL A 317 8.58 -5.54 -19.10
CA VAL A 317 8.81 -5.58 -17.66
C VAL A 317 8.66 -4.17 -17.11
N GLY A 318 7.68 -3.95 -16.30
CA GLY A 318 7.49 -2.69 -15.57
C GLY A 318 8.02 -2.77 -14.15
N SER A 319 7.73 -1.76 -13.36
CA SER A 319 8.26 -1.62 -11.99
C SER A 319 7.40 -2.28 -10.90
N PHE A 320 6.16 -2.65 -11.22
CA PHE A 320 5.24 -3.25 -10.23
C PHE A 320 5.22 -4.78 -10.26
N GLY A 321 5.62 -5.37 -11.36
CA GLY A 321 5.64 -6.82 -11.52
C GLY A 321 6.67 -7.54 -10.66
N PRO A 322 7.96 -7.16 -10.73
CA PRO A 322 9.02 -7.81 -9.98
C PRO A 322 8.78 -7.85 -8.48
N PRO A 323 8.35 -6.78 -7.80
CA PRO A 323 7.97 -6.85 -6.38
C PRO A 323 6.83 -7.83 -6.11
N SER A 324 5.88 -8.00 -7.04
CA SER A 324 4.79 -8.96 -6.91
C SER A 324 5.28 -10.42 -7.02
N TYR A 325 6.24 -10.69 -7.91
CA TYR A 325 6.94 -11.98 -7.91
C TYR A 325 7.60 -12.23 -6.55
N GLY A 326 8.30 -11.23 -6.02
CA GLY A 326 8.96 -11.31 -4.74
C GLY A 326 7.99 -11.52 -3.57
N ALA A 327 6.91 -10.75 -3.48
CA ALA A 327 5.87 -10.95 -2.46
C ALA A 327 5.24 -12.35 -2.52
N THR A 328 5.06 -12.87 -3.74
CA THR A 328 4.58 -14.25 -3.96
C THR A 328 5.61 -15.26 -3.48
N GLN A 329 6.89 -15.08 -3.75
CA GLN A 329 7.98 -15.92 -3.29
C GLN A 329 8.06 -15.95 -1.75
N VAL A 330 7.93 -14.79 -1.10
CA VAL A 330 7.86 -14.68 0.36
C VAL A 330 6.68 -15.48 0.90
N MET A 331 5.49 -15.30 0.33
CA MET A 331 4.28 -16.00 0.78
C MET A 331 4.38 -17.50 0.59
N LEU A 332 4.85 -17.99 -0.55
CA LEU A 332 5.03 -19.44 -0.82
C LEU A 332 6.05 -20.04 0.13
N THR A 333 7.17 -19.36 0.39
CA THR A 333 8.20 -19.79 1.35
C THR A 333 7.62 -19.89 2.76
N ALA A 334 6.84 -18.89 3.17
CA ALA A 334 6.17 -18.86 4.46
C ALA A 334 5.17 -20.02 4.63
N ILE A 335 4.35 -20.30 3.61
CA ILE A 335 3.41 -21.44 3.61
C ILE A 335 4.17 -22.76 3.73
N LYS A 336 5.25 -22.95 2.97
CA LYS A 336 6.10 -24.15 3.06
C LYS A 336 6.65 -24.34 4.48
N ASN A 337 7.16 -23.26 5.08
CA ASN A 337 7.70 -23.29 6.44
C ASN A 337 6.61 -23.56 7.49
N ALA A 338 5.42 -22.96 7.32
CA ALA A 338 4.27 -23.23 8.18
C ALA A 338 3.79 -24.68 8.07
N CYS A 339 3.77 -25.24 6.87
CA CYS A 339 3.49 -26.67 6.66
C CYS A 339 4.54 -27.56 7.35
N LYS A 340 5.84 -27.22 7.22
CA LYS A 340 6.91 -27.94 7.92
C LYS A 340 6.71 -27.92 9.44
N ALA A 341 6.37 -26.78 10.01
CA ALA A 341 6.04 -26.62 11.42
C ALA A 341 4.81 -27.45 11.83
N GLY A 342 3.84 -27.66 10.92
CA GLY A 342 2.69 -28.55 11.08
C GLY A 342 3.01 -30.04 10.78
N LYS A 343 4.27 -30.43 10.85
CA LYS A 343 4.76 -31.80 10.57
C LYS A 343 4.40 -32.28 9.17
N GLY A 344 4.28 -31.39 8.19
CA GLY A 344 3.90 -31.67 6.82
C GLY A 344 2.42 -32.04 6.60
N LYS A 345 1.61 -32.06 7.65
CA LYS A 345 0.20 -32.48 7.58
C LYS A 345 -0.76 -31.33 7.40
N ILE A 346 -0.58 -30.27 8.18
CA ILE A 346 -1.51 -29.13 8.21
C ILE A 346 -0.78 -27.80 8.19
N VAL A 347 -1.45 -26.78 7.64
CA VAL A 347 -1.09 -25.36 7.75
C VAL A 347 -2.19 -24.61 8.50
N LYS A 348 -1.78 -23.75 9.44
CA LYS A 348 -2.66 -22.79 10.14
C LYS A 348 -2.32 -21.37 9.68
N ARG A 349 -3.31 -20.52 9.47
CA ARG A 349 -3.12 -19.11 9.04
C ARG A 349 -2.14 -18.36 9.95
N ALA A 350 -2.30 -18.47 11.27
CA ALA A 350 -1.39 -17.83 12.23
C ALA A 350 0.05 -18.33 12.13
N ALA A 351 0.26 -19.60 11.77
CA ALA A 351 1.59 -20.12 11.52
C ALA A 351 2.23 -19.54 10.26
N VAL A 352 1.42 -19.17 9.25
CA VAL A 352 1.90 -18.45 8.06
C VAL A 352 2.38 -17.05 8.45
N ILE A 353 1.64 -16.29 9.28
CA ILE A 353 2.10 -14.98 9.78
C ILE A 353 3.47 -15.12 10.47
N ALA A 354 3.60 -16.07 11.39
CA ALA A 354 4.85 -16.31 12.10
C ALA A 354 5.99 -16.74 11.17
N ALA A 355 5.67 -17.45 10.10
CA ALA A 355 6.64 -17.88 9.10
C ALA A 355 7.08 -16.73 8.18
N VAL A 356 6.17 -15.84 7.76
CA VAL A 356 6.50 -14.65 6.95
C VAL A 356 7.59 -13.83 7.61
N ARG A 357 7.50 -13.57 8.92
CA ARG A 357 8.47 -12.80 9.70
C ARG A 357 9.90 -13.36 9.66
N LYS A 358 10.07 -14.62 9.30
CA LYS A 358 11.36 -15.33 9.29
C LYS A 358 11.89 -15.60 7.88
N VAL A 359 11.18 -15.09 6.85
CA VAL A 359 11.60 -15.31 5.46
C VAL A 359 12.82 -14.45 5.16
N THR A 360 13.82 -15.10 4.58
CA THR A 360 14.97 -14.47 3.91
C THR A 360 15.08 -15.11 2.54
N ILE A 361 15.28 -14.31 1.51
CA ILE A 361 15.38 -14.77 0.11
C ILE A 361 16.75 -14.36 -0.43
N PRO A 362 17.69 -15.26 -0.62
CA PRO A 362 18.89 -14.99 -1.39
C PRO A 362 18.54 -14.80 -2.87
N ASN A 363 19.36 -14.08 -3.59
CA ASN A 363 19.11 -13.75 -5.00
C ASN A 363 17.71 -13.13 -5.19
N TRP A 364 17.46 -12.06 -4.44
CA TRP A 364 16.19 -11.34 -4.48
C TRP A 364 15.99 -10.69 -5.84
N ILE A 365 14.78 -10.78 -6.39
CA ILE A 365 14.46 -10.26 -7.73
C ILE A 365 14.72 -8.74 -7.89
N LEU A 366 14.75 -7.97 -6.81
CA LEU A 366 15.15 -6.55 -6.85
C LEU A 366 16.64 -6.36 -6.54
N GLY A 367 17.42 -7.43 -6.55
CA GLY A 367 18.86 -7.45 -6.27
C GLY A 367 19.22 -7.79 -4.83
N GLY A 368 20.36 -8.47 -4.66
CA GLY A 368 20.92 -8.82 -3.36
C GLY A 368 20.13 -9.89 -2.61
N THR A 369 19.94 -9.70 -1.31
CA THR A 369 19.21 -10.62 -0.42
C THR A 369 18.06 -9.88 0.26
N PHE A 370 16.86 -10.42 0.17
CA PHE A 370 15.72 -9.91 0.92
C PHE A 370 15.73 -10.42 2.35
N SER A 371 15.54 -9.52 3.29
CA SER A 371 15.21 -9.80 4.68
C SER A 371 14.31 -8.68 5.24
N TRP A 372 13.65 -8.97 6.34
CA TRP A 372 12.89 -7.95 7.07
C TRP A 372 13.84 -7.02 7.83
N SER A 373 13.42 -5.78 8.02
CA SER A 373 14.13 -4.82 8.87
C SER A 373 14.28 -5.40 10.29
N LYS A 374 15.38 -5.06 10.96
CA LYS A 374 15.63 -5.42 12.36
C LYS A 374 14.80 -4.60 13.34
N THR A 375 14.18 -3.52 12.89
CA THR A 375 13.21 -2.75 13.67
C THR A 375 11.86 -3.47 13.71
N ASP A 376 10.97 -3.09 14.62
CA ASP A 376 9.66 -3.75 14.83
C ASP A 376 8.66 -3.59 13.65
N THR A 377 9.11 -3.06 12.55
CA THR A 377 8.29 -2.88 11.35
C THR A 377 8.33 -4.12 10.47
N ASN A 378 7.25 -4.38 9.74
CA ASN A 378 7.16 -5.46 8.77
C ASN A 378 7.58 -4.93 7.37
N ASP A 379 8.62 -4.11 7.35
CA ASP A 379 9.21 -3.47 6.17
C ASP A 379 10.49 -4.19 5.75
N PRO A 380 10.89 -4.13 4.47
CA PRO A 380 12.12 -4.74 3.99
C PRO A 380 13.36 -3.99 4.51
N ALA A 381 14.43 -4.72 4.77
CA ALA A 381 15.72 -4.13 5.12
C ALA A 381 16.41 -3.54 3.89
N GLY A 382 16.97 -2.33 4.04
CA GLY A 382 17.83 -1.71 3.03
C GLY A 382 17.13 -1.35 1.70
N ALA A 383 15.82 -1.39 1.66
CA ALA A 383 15.06 -0.96 0.48
C ALA A 383 15.13 0.56 0.32
N LYS A 384 15.10 1.03 -0.93
CA LYS A 384 15.27 2.43 -1.29
C LYS A 384 14.41 2.80 -2.49
N PHE A 385 14.29 4.09 -2.76
CA PHE A 385 13.66 4.63 -3.96
C PHE A 385 14.71 5.10 -4.96
N TYR A 386 14.29 5.15 -6.21
CA TYR A 386 15.02 5.59 -7.37
C TYR A 386 14.23 6.70 -8.06
N ILE A 387 14.91 7.67 -8.65
CA ILE A 387 14.25 8.79 -9.36
C ILE A 387 14.57 8.68 -10.84
N PHE A 388 13.51 8.83 -11.63
CA PHE A 388 13.59 8.79 -13.08
C PHE A 388 13.12 10.12 -13.66
N GLN A 389 13.79 10.59 -14.71
CA GLN A 389 13.36 11.73 -15.52
C GLN A 389 12.75 11.22 -16.82
N ILE A 390 11.60 11.79 -17.17
CA ILE A 390 10.91 11.50 -18.42
C ILE A 390 11.61 12.24 -19.56
N GLN A 391 12.09 11.49 -20.55
CA GLN A 391 12.81 12.01 -21.71
C GLN A 391 11.83 12.50 -22.79
N SER A 392 12.35 13.18 -23.83
CA SER A 392 11.54 13.70 -24.94
C SER A 392 10.83 12.61 -25.76
N ASP A 393 11.36 11.40 -25.76
CA ASP A 393 10.76 10.23 -26.41
C ASP A 393 9.78 9.47 -25.48
N GLY A 394 9.55 9.96 -24.26
CA GLY A 394 8.69 9.34 -23.25
C GLY A 394 9.35 8.21 -22.46
N THR A 395 10.63 7.90 -22.70
CA THR A 395 11.37 6.91 -21.89
C THR A 395 11.76 7.48 -20.52
N TYR A 396 11.97 6.60 -19.55
CA TYR A 396 12.34 6.95 -18.20
C TYR A 396 13.82 6.69 -17.95
N LYS A 397 14.58 7.74 -17.71
CA LYS A 397 16.01 7.67 -17.43
C LYS A 397 16.27 7.78 -15.94
N LEU A 398 16.98 6.82 -15.37
CA LEU A 398 17.43 6.88 -13.98
C LEU A 398 18.35 8.08 -13.77
N VAL A 399 18.05 8.90 -12.76
CA VAL A 399 18.77 10.16 -12.46
C VAL A 399 19.08 10.35 -10.97
N GLY A 400 18.50 9.52 -10.08
CA GLY A 400 18.72 9.61 -8.63
C GLY A 400 18.35 8.34 -7.86
#